data_0fa80f449529a0b668b7f209dfbe79c4
#
_entry.id   0fa80f449529a0b668b7f209dfbe79c4
#
_cell.length_a   1.000
_cell.length_b   1.000
_cell.length_c   1.000
_cell.angle_alpha   90.00
_cell.angle_beta   90.00
_cell.angle_gamma   90.00
#
_symmetry.space_group_name_H-M   'P 1'
#
loop_
_entity.id
_entity.type
_entity.pdbx_description
1 polymer ?
#
loop_
_entity_poly.entity_id
_entity_poly.type
_entity_poly.pdbx_seq_one_letter_code
_entity_poly.pdbx_strand_id
1 'polypeptide(L)'
;QQAWLQFHDGRRVALQRDGDYWRGSEVLQRAGLYRIHTAPAMATAGRAYRLDVTVDRPPQVKVIEPAQTLNQAAPRQRSWQLRFEASDDFGVNSAATLDITTAKGSGENISFQQRQLTLSGSGPATARRFAYSADLAALGLEAGDEVVARLTVHDNRNPQPQEARSASLILRLPSEQQVQASDLEATIKKVMPAYFRSQRQIIIDAEALLKQRGSLDADTFIKRSD
;
A
#
# COMPACT_ATOMS: atom_id res chain seq x y z
N GLN A 1 33.99 4.06 -45.24
CA GLN A 1 32.85 4.96 -44.92
C GLN A 1 32.64 4.96 -43.43
N GLN A 2 32.35 6.13 -42.84
CA GLN A 2 31.97 6.31 -41.46
C GLN A 2 30.61 7.03 -41.42
N ALA A 3 29.77 6.69 -40.44
CA ALA A 3 28.50 7.36 -40.21
C ALA A 3 28.28 7.60 -38.72
N TRP A 4 27.63 8.71 -38.37
CA TRP A 4 27.29 9.03 -37.01
C TRP A 4 26.03 9.90 -36.94
N LEU A 5 25.35 9.86 -35.80
CA LEU A 5 24.31 10.80 -35.44
C LEU A 5 24.93 11.96 -34.67
N GLN A 6 24.55 13.19 -35.02
CA GLN A 6 24.91 14.40 -34.29
C GLN A 6 23.64 14.99 -33.71
N PHE A 7 23.52 14.98 -32.39
CA PHE A 7 22.39 15.60 -31.66
C PHE A 7 22.61 17.10 -31.52
N HIS A 8 21.51 17.84 -31.34
CA HIS A 8 21.53 19.31 -31.17
C HIS A 8 22.27 19.74 -29.91
N ASP A 9 22.40 18.89 -28.90
CA ASP A 9 23.13 19.11 -27.65
C ASP A 9 24.64 18.80 -27.77
N GLY A 10 25.14 18.52 -28.98
CA GLY A 10 26.54 18.27 -29.26
C GLY A 10 26.95 16.79 -29.14
N ARG A 11 26.12 15.91 -28.59
CA ARG A 11 26.43 14.48 -28.51
C ARG A 11 26.53 13.86 -29.89
N ARG A 12 27.43 12.86 -30.00
CA ARG A 12 27.61 12.07 -31.22
C ARG A 12 27.52 10.59 -30.92
N VAL A 13 26.80 9.86 -31.77
CA VAL A 13 26.69 8.40 -31.71
C VAL A 13 27.24 7.84 -33.00
N ALA A 14 28.33 7.08 -32.90
CA ALA A 14 28.92 6.38 -34.04
C ALA A 14 28.00 5.26 -34.50
N LEU A 15 27.79 5.13 -35.78
CA LEU A 15 27.04 4.04 -36.37
C LEU A 15 27.97 2.96 -36.90
N GLN A 16 27.61 1.71 -36.69
CA GLN A 16 28.34 0.55 -37.22
C GLN A 16 27.62 0.03 -38.47
N ARG A 17 28.38 -0.36 -39.45
CA ARG A 17 27.84 -0.96 -40.69
C ARG A 17 27.40 -2.39 -40.43
N ASP A 18 26.17 -2.70 -40.80
CA ASP A 18 25.59 -4.04 -40.75
C ASP A 18 24.90 -4.33 -42.07
N GLY A 19 25.66 -4.95 -43.00
CA GLY A 19 25.25 -5.16 -44.39
C GLY A 19 25.02 -3.83 -45.11
N ASP A 20 23.78 -3.63 -45.58
CA ASP A 20 23.35 -2.40 -46.29
C ASP A 20 22.86 -1.31 -45.37
N TYR A 21 22.85 -1.55 -44.05
CA TYR A 21 22.34 -0.62 -43.04
C TYR A 21 23.42 -0.11 -42.09
N TRP A 22 23.15 1.03 -41.48
CA TRP A 22 23.94 1.58 -40.39
C TRP A 22 23.15 1.49 -39.12
N ARG A 23 23.71 0.95 -38.04
CA ARG A 23 23.06 0.74 -36.76
C ARG A 23 23.81 1.42 -35.63
N GLY A 24 23.06 1.98 -34.68
CA GLY A 24 23.56 2.49 -33.43
C GLY A 24 22.48 2.40 -32.37
N SER A 25 22.85 2.43 -31.10
CA SER A 25 21.93 2.43 -29.95
C SER A 25 22.31 3.53 -29.00
N GLU A 26 21.33 4.28 -28.54
CA GLU A 26 21.51 5.36 -27.57
C GLU A 26 20.30 5.45 -26.66
N VAL A 27 20.52 5.69 -25.36
CA VAL A 27 19.46 5.92 -24.40
C VAL A 27 19.02 7.39 -24.47
N LEU A 28 17.78 7.60 -24.84
CA LEU A 28 17.19 8.92 -25.01
C LEU A 28 16.47 9.36 -23.75
N GLN A 29 16.87 10.50 -23.19
CA GLN A 29 16.28 11.05 -21.96
C GLN A 29 15.42 12.29 -22.20
N ARG A 30 15.49 12.91 -23.39
CA ARG A 30 14.75 14.11 -23.76
C ARG A 30 14.55 14.21 -25.27
N ALA A 31 13.47 14.85 -25.65
CA ALA A 31 13.19 15.19 -27.03
C ALA A 31 14.23 16.17 -27.60
N GLY A 32 14.43 16.14 -28.91
CA GLY A 32 15.40 17.00 -29.56
C GLY A 32 15.45 16.82 -31.07
N LEU A 33 16.56 17.26 -31.64
CA LEU A 33 16.85 17.11 -33.06
C LEU A 33 18.17 16.36 -33.24
N TYR A 34 18.27 15.59 -34.30
CA TYR A 34 19.54 14.99 -34.73
C TYR A 34 19.75 15.14 -36.22
N ARG A 35 21.01 15.06 -36.64
CA ARG A 35 21.44 14.99 -38.06
C ARG A 35 22.23 13.75 -38.29
N ILE A 36 22.10 13.20 -39.47
CA ILE A 36 22.91 12.07 -39.93
C ILE A 36 24.11 12.64 -40.68
N HIS A 37 25.30 12.21 -40.31
CA HIS A 37 26.54 12.55 -40.95
C HIS A 37 27.23 11.31 -41.50
N THR A 38 27.87 11.43 -42.67
CA THR A 38 28.67 10.36 -43.30
C THR A 38 29.96 10.93 -43.81
N ALA A 39 31.01 10.13 -43.85
CA ALA A 39 32.27 10.45 -44.50
C ALA A 39 32.61 9.37 -45.54
N PRO A 40 32.64 9.71 -46.83
CA PRO A 40 32.33 11.00 -47.47
C PRO A 40 30.87 11.41 -47.32
N ALA A 41 30.59 12.72 -47.40
CA ALA A 41 29.26 13.28 -47.22
C ALA A 41 28.28 12.79 -48.30
N MET A 42 27.08 12.38 -47.84
CA MET A 42 25.96 12.00 -48.73
C MET A 42 24.96 13.16 -48.89
N ALA A 43 24.07 13.09 -49.88
CA ALA A 43 23.09 14.13 -50.22
C ALA A 43 22.11 14.46 -49.07
N THR A 44 21.93 13.57 -48.12
CA THR A 44 21.11 13.77 -46.89
C THR A 44 21.89 14.41 -45.75
N ALA A 45 23.17 14.67 -45.91
CA ALA A 45 23.98 15.33 -44.88
C ALA A 45 23.45 16.71 -44.57
N GLY A 46 23.17 16.97 -43.29
CA GLY A 46 22.68 18.26 -42.83
C GLY A 46 21.17 18.37 -42.61
N ARG A 47 20.36 17.43 -43.10
CA ARG A 47 18.93 17.40 -42.75
C ARG A 47 18.73 17.08 -41.26
N ALA A 48 17.94 17.92 -40.58
CA ALA A 48 17.55 17.69 -39.20
C ALA A 48 16.31 16.82 -39.13
N TYR A 49 16.33 15.86 -38.20
CA TYR A 49 15.22 14.97 -37.89
C TYR A 49 14.78 15.25 -36.46
N ARG A 50 13.48 15.29 -36.25
CA ARG A 50 12.88 15.46 -34.93
C ARG A 50 12.87 14.12 -34.20
N LEU A 51 13.15 14.20 -32.90
CA LEU A 51 13.12 13.07 -31.99
C LEU A 51 12.14 13.43 -30.85
N ASP A 52 11.07 12.70 -30.76
CA ASP A 52 10.12 12.82 -29.65
C ASP A 52 10.43 11.70 -28.63
N VAL A 53 10.58 12.09 -27.37
CA VAL A 53 10.88 11.18 -26.28
C VAL A 53 9.84 11.34 -25.18
N THR A 54 9.19 10.26 -24.82
CA THR A 54 8.39 10.18 -23.60
C THR A 54 9.31 9.74 -22.48
N VAL A 55 9.45 10.60 -21.47
CA VAL A 55 10.31 10.32 -20.32
C VAL A 55 9.61 9.29 -19.44
N ASP A 56 10.34 8.24 -19.12
CA ASP A 56 9.94 7.19 -18.21
C ASP A 56 9.91 7.73 -16.76
N ARG A 57 8.76 7.63 -16.11
CA ARG A 57 8.52 8.12 -14.75
C ARG A 57 8.70 6.99 -13.76
N PRO A 58 9.10 7.30 -12.50
CA PRO A 58 9.13 6.29 -11.45
C PRO A 58 7.76 5.68 -11.19
N PRO A 59 7.68 4.40 -10.83
CA PRO A 59 6.44 3.76 -10.46
C PRO A 59 5.81 4.41 -9.23
N GLN A 60 4.51 4.24 -9.05
CA GLN A 60 3.77 4.72 -7.90
C GLN A 60 3.19 3.52 -7.14
N VAL A 61 3.24 3.58 -5.80
CA VAL A 61 2.68 2.53 -4.94
C VAL A 61 1.59 3.12 -4.06
N LYS A 62 0.41 2.52 -4.15
CA LYS A 62 -0.75 2.83 -3.32
C LYS A 62 -1.04 1.68 -2.37
N VAL A 63 -1.26 1.99 -1.08
CA VAL A 63 -1.78 1.02 -0.12
C VAL A 63 -3.29 0.94 -0.30
N ILE A 64 -3.80 -0.27 -0.47
CA ILE A 64 -5.24 -0.57 -0.58
C ILE A 64 -5.78 -1.07 0.76
N GLU A 65 -4.99 -1.90 1.44
CA GLU A 65 -5.32 -2.45 2.75
C GLU A 65 -4.04 -2.60 3.59
N PRO A 66 -4.07 -2.14 4.85
CA PRO A 66 -5.15 -1.48 5.58
C PRO A 66 -5.39 -0.04 5.11
N ALA A 67 -6.57 0.53 5.41
CA ALA A 67 -6.92 1.90 5.03
C ALA A 67 -6.11 2.97 5.76
N GLN A 68 -5.57 2.65 6.93
CA GLN A 68 -4.75 3.54 7.75
C GLN A 68 -3.32 3.00 7.84
N THR A 69 -2.37 3.91 8.01
CA THR A 69 -0.95 3.53 8.18
C THR A 69 -0.64 3.01 9.58
N LEU A 70 -1.34 3.50 10.60
CA LEU A 70 -1.25 3.01 11.96
C LEU A 70 -2.55 2.28 12.32
N ASN A 71 -2.43 1.01 12.69
CA ASN A 71 -3.55 0.14 13.04
C ASN A 71 -3.27 -0.49 14.40
N GLN A 72 -4.34 -0.74 15.15
CA GLN A 72 -4.29 -1.55 16.36
C GLN A 72 -4.91 -2.91 16.06
N ALA A 73 -4.21 -3.98 16.41
CA ALA A 73 -4.74 -5.32 16.24
C ALA A 73 -5.96 -5.53 17.15
N ALA A 74 -6.98 -6.18 16.62
CA ALA A 74 -8.09 -6.62 17.44
C ALA A 74 -7.63 -7.74 18.41
N PRO A 75 -8.26 -7.89 19.58
CA PRO A 75 -7.99 -9.00 20.47
C PRO A 75 -8.11 -10.34 19.73
N ARG A 76 -7.10 -11.20 19.84
CA ARG A 76 -7.04 -12.52 19.18
C ARG A 76 -6.99 -12.46 17.63
N GLN A 77 -6.65 -11.33 17.05
CA GLN A 77 -6.39 -11.25 15.61
C GLN A 77 -5.21 -12.17 15.25
N ARG A 78 -5.40 -13.05 14.25
CA ARG A 78 -4.40 -14.02 13.83
C ARG A 78 -3.63 -13.61 12.58
N SER A 79 -4.23 -12.78 11.75
CA SER A 79 -3.61 -12.37 10.48
C SER A 79 -3.74 -10.88 10.25
N TRP A 80 -2.77 -10.34 9.52
CA TRP A 80 -2.79 -8.97 9.04
C TRP A 80 -2.74 -8.95 7.52
N GLN A 81 -3.80 -8.42 6.91
CA GLN A 81 -3.92 -8.34 5.46
C GLN A 81 -3.24 -7.09 4.94
N LEU A 82 -2.37 -7.28 3.95
CA LEU A 82 -1.66 -6.21 3.26
C LEU A 82 -1.98 -6.31 1.77
N ARG A 83 -2.48 -5.23 1.19
CA ARG A 83 -2.78 -5.14 -0.25
C ARG A 83 -2.26 -3.83 -0.81
N PHE A 84 -1.58 -3.92 -1.93
CA PHE A 84 -0.96 -2.79 -2.60
C PHE A 84 -1.32 -2.81 -4.08
N GLU A 85 -1.37 -1.64 -4.67
CA GLU A 85 -1.44 -1.45 -6.11
C GLU A 85 -0.23 -0.60 -6.54
N ALA A 86 0.51 -1.07 -7.54
CA ALA A 86 1.63 -0.36 -8.12
C ALA A 86 1.32 -0.07 -9.58
N SER A 87 1.47 1.18 -10.00
CA SER A 87 1.22 1.63 -11.36
C SER A 87 2.44 2.33 -11.96
N ASP A 88 2.60 2.20 -13.27
CA ASP A 88 3.69 2.78 -14.03
C ASP A 88 3.28 2.95 -15.49
N ASP A 89 3.85 3.96 -16.19
CA ASP A 89 3.52 4.24 -17.58
C ASP A 89 4.10 3.19 -18.57
N PHE A 90 5.25 2.57 -18.25
CA PHE A 90 5.86 1.52 -19.06
C PHE A 90 5.76 0.13 -18.43
N GLY A 91 5.65 0.05 -17.13
CA GLY A 91 5.35 -1.19 -16.42
C GLY A 91 6.17 -1.44 -15.16
N VAL A 92 5.51 -2.02 -14.17
CA VAL A 92 6.08 -2.48 -12.91
C VAL A 92 6.56 -3.91 -13.06
N ASN A 93 7.69 -4.25 -12.48
CA ASN A 93 8.20 -5.62 -12.41
C ASN A 93 7.19 -6.56 -11.75
N SER A 94 7.21 -7.84 -12.14
CA SER A 94 6.30 -8.86 -11.59
C SER A 94 6.60 -9.23 -10.15
N ALA A 95 7.80 -8.94 -9.66
CA ALA A 95 8.23 -9.19 -8.29
C ALA A 95 8.40 -7.88 -7.53
N ALA A 96 8.01 -7.87 -6.26
CA ALA A 96 8.22 -6.77 -5.33
C ALA A 96 8.79 -7.32 -4.01
N THR A 97 9.50 -6.48 -3.26
CA THR A 97 10.06 -6.84 -1.96
C THR A 97 9.18 -6.26 -0.85
N LEU A 98 8.70 -7.12 0.04
CA LEU A 98 8.02 -6.73 1.26
C LEU A 98 8.98 -6.85 2.44
N ASP A 99 9.31 -5.71 3.05
CA ASP A 99 10.07 -5.64 4.29
C ASP A 99 9.10 -5.70 5.47
N ILE A 100 9.33 -6.65 6.38
CA ILE A 100 8.59 -6.78 7.65
C ILE A 100 9.60 -6.62 8.79
N THR A 101 9.39 -5.62 9.63
CA THR A 101 10.18 -5.38 10.82
C THR A 101 9.29 -5.56 12.04
N THR A 102 9.68 -6.43 12.97
CA THR A 102 9.03 -6.58 14.28
C THR A 102 9.84 -5.86 15.32
N ALA A 103 9.17 -5.06 16.15
CA ALA A 103 9.74 -4.42 17.34
C ALA A 103 9.14 -5.10 18.56
N LYS A 104 9.97 -5.78 19.34
CA LYS A 104 9.57 -6.56 20.52
C LYS A 104 10.15 -5.97 21.78
N GLY A 105 9.35 -5.95 22.85
CA GLY A 105 9.75 -5.45 24.15
C GLY A 105 9.23 -4.05 24.44
N SER A 106 9.64 -3.48 25.56
CA SER A 106 9.19 -2.19 26.06
C SER A 106 10.30 -1.39 26.73
N GLY A 107 10.16 -0.07 26.76
CA GLY A 107 11.13 0.84 27.40
C GLY A 107 12.49 0.80 26.72
N GLU A 108 13.55 0.55 27.47
CA GLU A 108 14.93 0.51 26.98
C GLU A 108 15.30 -0.83 26.32
N ASN A 109 14.50 -1.87 26.51
CA ASN A 109 14.76 -3.23 26.03
C ASN A 109 13.94 -3.57 24.77
N ILE A 110 14.07 -2.76 23.72
CA ILE A 110 13.42 -3.03 22.43
C ILE A 110 14.39 -3.76 21.51
N SER A 111 13.98 -4.89 20.96
CA SER A 111 14.68 -5.64 19.93
C SER A 111 13.97 -5.56 18.60
N PHE A 112 14.75 -5.45 17.51
CA PHE A 112 14.23 -5.38 16.16
C PHE A 112 14.64 -6.61 15.36
N GLN A 113 13.69 -7.21 14.67
CA GLN A 113 13.95 -8.28 13.71
C GLN A 113 13.37 -7.89 12.35
N GLN A 114 14.18 -7.99 11.31
CA GLN A 114 13.78 -7.69 9.95
C GLN A 114 13.74 -8.97 9.10
N ARG A 115 12.69 -9.09 8.29
CA ARG A 115 12.52 -10.14 7.30
C ARG A 115 12.12 -9.53 5.97
N GLN A 116 12.73 -10.02 4.89
CA GLN A 116 12.37 -9.64 3.52
C GLN A 116 11.68 -10.82 2.83
N LEU A 117 10.58 -10.52 2.14
CA LEU A 117 9.79 -11.46 1.38
C LEU A 117 9.63 -10.97 -0.07
N THR A 118 9.76 -11.87 -1.02
CA THR A 118 9.44 -11.55 -2.42
C THR A 118 7.97 -11.87 -2.68
N LEU A 119 7.22 -10.87 -3.12
CA LEU A 119 5.83 -11.02 -3.52
C LEU A 119 5.71 -11.06 -5.04
N SER A 120 4.88 -11.96 -5.55
CA SER A 120 4.51 -11.99 -6.96
C SER A 120 3.29 -11.11 -7.21
N GLY A 121 3.42 -10.19 -8.16
CA GLY A 121 2.33 -9.28 -8.55
C GLY A 121 1.40 -9.92 -9.56
N SER A 122 0.12 -9.60 -9.47
CA SER A 122 -0.93 -9.97 -10.41
C SER A 122 -1.43 -8.77 -11.21
N GLY A 123 -2.10 -9.01 -12.35
CA GLY A 123 -2.63 -7.96 -13.23
C GLY A 123 -1.66 -7.51 -14.31
N PRO A 124 -2.04 -6.49 -15.10
CA PRO A 124 -1.21 -5.98 -16.20
C PRO A 124 0.05 -5.29 -15.67
N ALA A 125 1.09 -5.22 -16.52
CA ALA A 125 2.37 -4.60 -16.13
C ALA A 125 2.20 -3.14 -15.67
N THR A 126 1.28 -2.39 -16.26
CA THR A 126 1.02 -0.98 -15.93
C THR A 126 0.22 -0.79 -14.64
N ALA A 127 -0.39 -1.86 -14.07
CA ALA A 127 -1.19 -1.79 -12.85
C ALA A 127 -1.16 -3.14 -12.11
N ARG A 128 -0.08 -3.40 -11.38
CA ARG A 128 0.10 -4.65 -10.63
C ARG A 128 -0.46 -4.55 -9.23
N ARG A 129 -0.99 -5.67 -8.76
CA ARG A 129 -1.49 -5.83 -7.39
C ARG A 129 -0.62 -6.84 -6.66
N PHE A 130 -0.25 -6.47 -5.44
CA PHE A 130 0.51 -7.31 -4.52
C PHE A 130 -0.31 -7.52 -3.26
N ALA A 131 -0.35 -8.76 -2.77
CA ALA A 131 -1.08 -9.11 -1.56
C ALA A 131 -0.25 -10.02 -0.67
N TYR A 132 -0.36 -9.84 0.62
CA TYR A 132 0.26 -10.68 1.63
C TYR A 132 -0.63 -10.76 2.86
N SER A 133 -0.72 -11.95 3.45
CA SER A 133 -1.38 -12.18 4.73
C SER A 133 -0.31 -12.58 5.75
N ALA A 134 0.03 -11.65 6.63
CA ALA A 134 0.98 -11.93 7.71
C ALA A 134 0.29 -12.77 8.79
N ASP A 135 0.84 -13.93 9.11
CA ASP A 135 0.46 -14.71 10.28
C ASP A 135 1.15 -14.12 11.51
N LEU A 136 0.38 -13.50 12.39
CA LEU A 136 0.90 -12.81 13.58
C LEU A 136 1.48 -13.80 14.60
N ALA A 137 0.97 -15.02 14.66
CA ALA A 137 1.54 -16.06 15.53
C ALA A 137 2.91 -16.50 15.03
N ALA A 138 3.10 -16.65 13.71
CA ALA A 138 4.38 -17.03 13.12
C ALA A 138 5.45 -15.92 13.24
N LEU A 139 5.07 -14.67 13.53
CA LEU A 139 5.99 -13.57 13.84
C LEU A 139 6.45 -13.60 15.31
N GLY A 140 5.83 -14.45 16.15
CA GLY A 140 6.15 -14.58 17.56
C GLY A 140 5.97 -13.28 18.34
N LEU A 141 4.93 -12.51 18.02
CA LEU A 141 4.62 -11.24 18.66
C LEU A 141 3.89 -11.46 19.97
N GLU A 142 4.21 -10.63 20.95
CA GLU A 142 3.60 -10.60 22.28
C GLU A 142 2.72 -9.35 22.45
N ALA A 143 2.01 -9.25 23.56
CA ALA A 143 1.19 -8.10 23.87
C ALA A 143 2.04 -6.81 23.97
N GLY A 144 1.64 -5.77 23.25
CA GLY A 144 2.35 -4.50 23.18
C GLY A 144 3.40 -4.40 22.06
N ASP A 145 3.77 -5.51 21.41
CA ASP A 145 4.70 -5.50 20.27
C ASP A 145 4.12 -4.79 19.05
N GLU A 146 5.02 -4.36 18.16
CA GLU A 146 4.67 -3.71 16.91
C GLU A 146 5.26 -4.46 15.71
N VAL A 147 4.53 -4.44 14.59
CA VAL A 147 5.06 -4.88 13.30
C VAL A 147 4.89 -3.77 12.27
N VAL A 148 5.96 -3.53 11.52
CA VAL A 148 6.02 -2.55 10.44
C VAL A 148 6.19 -3.29 9.12
N ALA A 149 5.38 -2.96 8.13
CA ALA A 149 5.48 -3.50 6.78
C ALA A 149 5.65 -2.37 5.75
N ARG A 150 6.52 -2.58 4.75
CA ARG A 150 6.74 -1.67 3.64
C ARG A 150 6.98 -2.45 2.35
N LEU A 151 6.29 -2.09 1.28
CA LEU A 151 6.51 -2.66 -0.03
C LEU A 151 7.45 -1.78 -0.85
N THR A 152 8.43 -2.41 -1.51
CA THR A 152 9.33 -1.81 -2.50
C THR A 152 9.07 -2.44 -3.85
N VAL A 153 8.82 -1.64 -4.88
CA VAL A 153 8.62 -2.05 -6.26
C VAL A 153 9.64 -1.40 -7.17
N HIS A 154 9.89 -2.01 -8.32
CA HIS A 154 10.72 -1.48 -9.37
C HIS A 154 9.94 -1.46 -10.68
N ASP A 155 10.22 -0.51 -11.55
CA ASP A 155 9.76 -0.52 -12.93
C ASP A 155 10.55 -1.53 -13.81
N ASN A 156 10.20 -1.60 -15.08
CA ASN A 156 10.88 -2.46 -16.05
C ASN A 156 11.99 -1.73 -16.82
N ARG A 157 12.37 -0.55 -16.42
CA ARG A 157 13.42 0.25 -17.07
C ARG A 157 14.76 -0.48 -17.06
N ASN A 158 15.44 -0.46 -18.19
CA ASN A 158 16.75 -1.08 -18.36
C ASN A 158 17.78 -0.04 -18.88
N PRO A 159 19.03 0.05 -18.36
CA PRO A 159 19.64 -0.87 -17.39
C PRO A 159 19.40 -0.52 -15.92
N GLN A 160 18.77 0.60 -15.60
CA GLN A 160 18.62 1.09 -14.23
C GLN A 160 17.13 1.20 -13.88
N PRO A 161 16.52 0.16 -13.28
CA PRO A 161 15.15 0.22 -12.80
C PRO A 161 14.96 1.35 -11.78
N GLN A 162 13.85 2.05 -11.86
CA GLN A 162 13.46 3.05 -10.88
C GLN A 162 12.69 2.39 -9.74
N GLU A 163 12.92 2.85 -8.53
CA GLU A 163 12.34 2.29 -7.31
C GLU A 163 11.23 3.19 -6.76
N ALA A 164 10.17 2.57 -6.24
CA ALA A 164 9.19 3.25 -5.40
C ALA A 164 8.83 2.40 -4.18
N ARG A 165 8.52 3.08 -3.09
CA ARG A 165 8.17 2.45 -1.80
C ARG A 165 6.80 2.88 -1.35
N SER A 166 6.07 1.96 -0.73
CA SER A 166 4.82 2.29 -0.06
C SER A 166 5.05 3.13 1.20
N ALA A 167 3.99 3.71 1.73
CA ALA A 167 3.98 4.15 3.12
C ALA A 167 4.31 2.96 4.04
N SER A 168 4.94 3.23 5.19
CA SER A 168 5.10 2.24 6.25
C SER A 168 3.76 1.97 6.91
N LEU A 169 3.38 0.71 6.97
CA LEU A 169 2.17 0.26 7.64
C LEU A 169 2.56 -0.30 9.00
N ILE A 170 1.93 0.15 10.05
CA ILE A 170 2.24 -0.22 11.42
C ILE A 170 1.01 -0.92 12.01
N LEU A 171 1.22 -2.11 12.57
CA LEU A 171 0.23 -2.80 13.38
C LEU A 171 0.79 -2.95 14.79
N ARG A 172 0.11 -2.37 15.77
CA ARG A 172 0.41 -2.49 17.20
C ARG A 172 -0.47 -3.55 17.83
N LEU A 173 0.10 -4.49 18.55
CA LEU A 173 -0.66 -5.45 19.32
C LEU A 173 -1.19 -4.80 20.61
N PRO A 174 -2.42 -5.14 21.05
CA PRO A 174 -2.97 -4.60 22.29
C PRO A 174 -2.10 -5.06 23.48
N SER A 175 -1.92 -4.19 24.46
CA SER A 175 -1.25 -4.54 25.72
C SER A 175 -2.09 -5.53 26.54
N GLU A 176 -1.49 -6.24 27.48
CA GLU A 176 -2.21 -7.17 28.36
C GLU A 176 -3.37 -6.50 29.10
N GLN A 177 -3.19 -5.25 29.54
CA GLN A 177 -4.25 -4.48 30.20
C GLN A 177 -5.43 -4.19 29.25
N GLN A 178 -5.16 -3.91 27.96
CA GLN A 178 -6.20 -3.70 26.96
C GLN A 178 -6.94 -4.99 26.63
N VAL A 179 -6.25 -6.13 26.59
CA VAL A 179 -6.86 -7.45 26.37
C VAL A 179 -7.77 -7.79 27.54
N GLN A 180 -7.31 -7.61 28.79
CA GLN A 180 -8.09 -7.87 29.99
C GLN A 180 -9.33 -6.97 30.07
N ALA A 181 -9.20 -5.68 29.74
CA ALA A 181 -10.34 -4.76 29.69
C ALA A 181 -11.38 -5.18 28.66
N SER A 182 -10.95 -5.60 27.46
CA SER A 182 -11.85 -6.06 26.40
C SER A 182 -12.57 -7.38 26.76
N ASP A 183 -11.87 -8.30 27.44
CA ASP A 183 -12.47 -9.56 27.90
C ASP A 183 -13.48 -9.30 29.04
N LEU A 184 -13.20 -8.32 29.91
CA LEU A 184 -14.14 -7.89 30.94
C LEU A 184 -15.40 -7.25 30.34
N GLU A 185 -15.26 -6.36 29.36
CA GLU A 185 -16.40 -5.76 28.65
C GLU A 185 -17.23 -6.82 27.90
N ALA A 186 -16.57 -7.79 27.24
CA ALA A 186 -17.25 -8.89 26.57
C ALA A 186 -18.01 -9.77 27.56
N THR A 187 -17.44 -10.00 28.76
CA THR A 187 -18.07 -10.75 29.84
C THR A 187 -19.27 -10.00 30.41
N ILE A 188 -19.13 -8.68 30.65
CA ILE A 188 -20.23 -7.83 31.12
C ILE A 188 -21.38 -7.81 30.09
N LYS A 189 -21.10 -7.65 28.80
CA LYS A 189 -22.12 -7.72 27.75
C LYS A 189 -22.83 -9.09 27.67
N LYS A 190 -22.13 -10.17 27.98
CA LYS A 190 -22.66 -11.53 27.92
C LYS A 190 -23.46 -11.92 29.17
N VAL A 191 -23.12 -11.31 30.32
CA VAL A 191 -23.74 -11.59 31.62
C VAL A 191 -24.86 -10.57 31.97
N MET A 192 -24.89 -9.41 31.31
CA MET A 192 -25.98 -8.46 31.46
C MET A 192 -27.23 -8.99 30.76
N PRO A 193 -28.27 -9.46 31.49
CA PRO A 193 -29.57 -9.74 30.88
C PRO A 193 -30.10 -8.44 30.27
N ALA A 194 -30.97 -8.56 29.26
CA ALA A 194 -31.63 -7.45 28.55
C ALA A 194 -32.43 -6.46 29.44
N TYR A 195 -32.29 -6.55 30.74
CA TYR A 195 -33.06 -5.81 31.77
C TYR A 195 -32.39 -4.53 32.30
N PHE A 196 -31.15 -4.22 31.92
CA PHE A 196 -30.60 -2.91 32.31
C PHE A 196 -31.06 -1.83 31.34
N ARG A 197 -32.36 -1.44 31.49
CA ARG A 197 -32.80 -0.17 30.94
C ARG A 197 -32.03 0.94 31.66
N SER A 198 -31.44 1.86 30.90
CA SER A 198 -30.78 3.02 31.53
C SER A 198 -31.79 3.76 32.39
N GLN A 199 -31.37 4.37 33.49
CA GLN A 199 -32.26 5.17 34.35
C GLN A 199 -33.06 6.18 33.51
N ARG A 200 -32.45 6.75 32.48
CA ARG A 200 -33.12 7.65 31.55
C ARG A 200 -34.25 6.95 30.76
N GLN A 201 -34.06 5.71 30.33
CA GLN A 201 -35.10 4.95 29.64
C GLN A 201 -36.25 4.58 30.57
N ILE A 202 -35.96 4.24 31.82
CA ILE A 202 -36.97 3.97 32.84
C ILE A 202 -37.84 5.21 33.09
N ILE A 203 -37.23 6.40 33.16
CA ILE A 203 -37.95 7.67 33.32
C ILE A 203 -38.84 7.94 32.09
N ILE A 204 -38.32 7.77 30.86
CA ILE A 204 -39.09 7.98 29.63
C ILE A 204 -40.29 7.02 29.55
N ASP A 205 -40.08 5.74 29.88
CA ASP A 205 -41.14 4.72 29.87
C ASP A 205 -42.19 5.01 30.96
N ALA A 206 -41.78 5.45 32.15
CA ALA A 206 -42.68 5.85 33.23
C ALA A 206 -43.49 7.08 32.85
N GLU A 207 -42.89 8.11 32.26
CA GLU A 207 -43.61 9.30 31.79
C GLU A 207 -44.64 8.95 30.69
N ALA A 208 -44.26 8.06 29.76
CA ALA A 208 -45.16 7.58 28.72
C ALA A 208 -46.35 6.79 29.30
N LEU A 209 -46.11 5.95 30.31
CA LEU A 209 -47.15 5.21 31.03
C LEU A 209 -48.10 6.14 31.80
N LEU A 210 -47.55 7.17 32.48
CA LEU A 210 -48.33 8.17 33.16
C LEU A 210 -49.24 8.98 32.23
N LYS A 211 -48.77 9.33 31.03
CA LYS A 211 -49.60 9.99 30.01
C LYS A 211 -50.77 9.13 29.53
N GLN A 212 -50.62 7.80 29.54
CA GLN A 212 -51.65 6.85 29.14
C GLN A 212 -52.60 6.46 30.31
N ARG A 213 -52.33 6.88 31.54
CA ARG A 213 -53.10 6.50 32.72
C ARG A 213 -54.62 6.73 32.59
N GLY A 214 -55.04 7.81 31.91
CA GLY A 214 -56.45 8.10 31.73
C GLY A 214 -57.18 7.19 30.74
N SER A 215 -56.44 6.41 29.93
CA SER A 215 -56.97 5.49 28.89
C SER A 215 -56.82 4.01 29.24
N LEU A 216 -56.14 3.68 30.36
CA LEU A 216 -55.87 2.32 30.79
C LEU A 216 -56.75 1.96 32.02
N ASP A 217 -57.24 0.70 32.05
CA ASP A 217 -57.85 0.17 33.27
C ASP A 217 -56.77 -0.07 34.35
N ALA A 218 -57.22 -0.16 35.63
CA ALA A 218 -56.35 -0.22 36.79
C ALA A 218 -55.42 -1.45 36.76
N ASP A 219 -55.92 -2.62 36.32
CA ASP A 219 -55.13 -3.86 36.28
C ASP A 219 -54.06 -3.84 35.19
N THR A 220 -54.35 -3.26 34.02
CA THR A 220 -53.40 -3.09 32.93
C THR A 220 -52.32 -2.06 33.26
N PHE A 221 -52.68 -0.98 33.98
CA PHE A 221 -51.71 0.00 34.43
C PHE A 221 -50.71 -0.60 35.43
N ILE A 222 -51.17 -1.37 36.42
CA ILE A 222 -50.31 -2.05 37.40
C ILE A 222 -49.35 -3.01 36.70
N LYS A 223 -49.83 -3.85 35.77
CA LYS A 223 -49.00 -4.82 35.04
C LYS A 223 -47.90 -4.18 34.18
N ARG A 224 -48.09 -2.94 33.75
CA ARG A 224 -47.08 -2.21 32.95
C ARG A 224 -46.14 -1.37 33.80
N SER A 225 -46.43 -1.18 35.08
CA SER A 225 -45.59 -0.44 36.02
C SER A 225 -44.57 -1.32 36.76
N ASP A 226 -44.77 -2.62 36.76
CA ASP A 226 -43.85 -3.67 37.25
C ASP A 226 -42.86 -4.05 36.13
#